data_586d4397012d35d314a7c23b2a519d93
#
_entry.id   586d4397012d35d314a7c23b2a519d93
#
_cell.length_a   1.000
_cell.length_b   1.000
_cell.length_c   1.000
_cell.angle_alpha   90.00
_cell.angle_beta   90.00
_cell.angle_gamma   90.00
#
_symmetry.space_group_name_H-M   'P 1'
#
loop_
_entity.id
_entity.type
_entity.pdbx_description
1 polymer ?
#
loop_
_entity_poly.entity_id
_entity_poly.type
_entity_poly.pdbx_seq_one_letter_code
_entity_poly.pdbx_strand_id
1 'polypeptide(L)'
;MRQDKLSKQNVILYLCGIIPVVWLGLLIAPCLKDGLPGLVQQFGSVMQNPFQIQLCEDSVKTVLTLLLVYGIAIGVYLSTEHNYRRREEHGSAKWGTAGSVNKKYANKDKTENKLLTQNVAIGLDGRKHRRNLNVLVCGGSGAGKTRFYAKPNIMNANTSFVVLDPKGELLRDTGHLLEEKGYEIKVLDLIDMEKSHCYNPFVYISSDDDIQRLTTNLFKNTTPKGSQTQDPFWDQTAAMLLKALVCYLHYEAPPDEQNFSMVMEMIRAGDVKEDNEEYQSVLDELFERLEERNPEHIALKYYRAYHSGSAKTLKSIQISLVSRLEKFNLDSLAGITQCDEMDLGQIGEKKTAVFAVIPDNDSSFNFIVGMLYTQLFQQLYYQADSVHGGRLPVHVHFVMDEFANVALPDEFDKLLSTMRSREISVSIIIQNLAQLKALFEKQWESIVGNCDEFLYQGGNEQSTHEYVSKLLGKETIDTNTYGRSRGRNGSYSTNYQLAGRELMTPDEVRMLDNRYALLFIRGERPIRDLKYDILHHPNVALTTDGSAPAYTHGEDTRSIASMAFSFDKKAVKNAEKLEAEKHEFLLYSEEELEELLDEKEKKGNEET
;
A
#
# COMPACT_ATOMS: atom_id res chain seq x y z
N MET A 1 8.54 29.54 18.74
CA MET A 1 7.71 30.07 19.84
C MET A 1 7.56 31.58 19.65
N ARG A 2 6.41 32.10 19.25
CA ARG A 2 6.10 33.53 19.31
C ARG A 2 6.25 33.93 20.76
N GLN A 3 7.24 34.75 21.13
CA GLN A 3 7.19 35.45 22.41
C GLN A 3 6.03 36.43 22.31
N ASP A 4 4.95 36.07 22.95
CA ASP A 4 3.75 36.90 23.00
C ASP A 4 4.11 38.13 23.84
N LYS A 5 4.41 39.27 23.18
CA LYS A 5 4.75 40.53 23.85
C LYS A 5 3.62 40.99 24.80
N LEU A 6 2.40 40.47 24.60
CA LEU A 6 1.21 40.67 25.43
C LEU A 6 0.96 39.51 26.38
N SER A 7 1.95 38.64 26.64
CA SER A 7 1.78 37.62 27.68
C SER A 7 1.46 38.27 29.04
N LYS A 8 0.65 37.60 29.88
CA LYS A 8 0.29 38.09 31.22
C LYS A 8 1.51 38.53 32.04
N GLN A 9 2.66 37.85 31.89
CA GLN A 9 3.91 38.20 32.58
C GLN A 9 4.50 39.50 32.06
N ASN A 10 4.50 39.73 30.72
CA ASN A 10 5.03 40.96 30.13
C ASN A 10 4.14 42.18 30.46
N VAL A 11 2.81 41.99 30.45
CA VAL A 11 1.87 43.04 30.84
C VAL A 11 2.08 43.46 32.31
N ILE A 12 2.28 42.51 33.22
CA ILE A 12 2.63 42.79 34.61
C ILE A 12 3.96 43.58 34.69
N LEU A 13 4.95 43.20 33.90
CA LEU A 13 6.25 43.89 33.86
C LEU A 13 6.12 45.34 33.36
N TYR A 14 5.28 45.60 32.34
CA TYR A 14 4.99 46.96 31.86
C TYR A 14 4.23 47.77 32.93
N LEU A 15 3.30 47.16 33.63
CA LEU A 15 2.61 47.83 34.72
C LEU A 15 3.55 48.15 35.92
N CYS A 16 4.41 47.22 36.27
CA CYS A 16 5.45 47.46 37.28
C CYS A 16 6.43 48.59 36.88
N GLY A 17 6.67 48.77 35.57
CA GLY A 17 7.52 49.86 35.06
C GLY A 17 6.91 51.24 35.26
N ILE A 18 5.63 51.39 35.51
CA ILE A 18 4.98 52.66 35.81
C ILE A 18 5.50 53.23 37.14
N ILE A 19 5.76 52.40 38.13
CA ILE A 19 6.23 52.80 39.48
C ILE A 19 7.54 53.62 39.39
N PRO A 20 8.62 53.11 38.80
CA PRO A 20 9.84 53.89 38.64
C PRO A 20 9.68 55.12 37.75
N VAL A 21 8.79 55.12 36.76
CA VAL A 21 8.50 56.26 35.92
C VAL A 21 7.81 57.40 36.73
N VAL A 22 6.82 57.04 37.54
CA VAL A 22 6.15 57.99 38.47
C VAL A 22 7.14 58.53 39.49
N TRP A 23 7.96 57.65 40.08
CA TRP A 23 8.99 58.07 41.06
C TRP A 23 10.00 59.01 40.39
N LEU A 24 10.51 58.73 39.19
CA LEU A 24 11.42 59.57 38.45
C LEU A 24 10.76 60.92 38.11
N GLY A 25 9.47 60.93 37.74
CA GLY A 25 8.71 62.14 37.46
C GLY A 25 8.60 63.07 38.64
N LEU A 26 8.31 62.49 39.83
CA LEU A 26 8.26 63.26 41.06
C LEU A 26 9.60 63.80 41.51
N LEU A 27 10.70 63.02 41.22
CA LEU A 27 12.06 63.40 41.53
C LEU A 27 12.57 64.56 40.66
N ILE A 28 12.21 64.56 39.36
CA ILE A 28 12.69 65.51 38.38
C ILE A 28 11.82 66.81 38.36
N ALA A 29 10.60 66.76 38.81
CA ALA A 29 9.67 67.88 38.74
C ALA A 29 10.22 69.19 39.34
N PRO A 30 10.89 69.23 40.50
CA PRO A 30 11.48 70.44 41.06
C PRO A 30 12.58 71.05 40.18
N CYS A 31 13.33 70.20 39.47
CA CYS A 31 14.43 70.61 38.60
C CYS A 31 13.96 71.25 37.27
N LEU A 32 12.72 71.05 36.90
CA LEU A 32 12.15 71.57 35.61
C LEU A 32 11.57 72.98 35.78
N LYS A 33 11.57 73.58 36.96
CA LYS A 33 11.10 74.95 37.16
C LYS A 33 11.80 75.95 36.28
N ASP A 34 13.09 75.79 36.03
CA ASP A 34 13.93 76.65 35.16
C ASP A 34 14.17 76.02 33.77
N GLY A 35 13.29 75.10 33.35
CA GLY A 35 13.36 74.39 32.06
C GLY A 35 14.47 73.37 32.00
N LEU A 36 14.88 72.96 30.76
CA LEU A 36 15.94 72.00 30.51
C LEU A 36 17.30 72.36 31.13
N PRO A 37 17.72 73.66 31.17
CA PRO A 37 18.98 74.05 31.86
C PRO A 37 18.96 73.76 33.36
N GLY A 38 17.82 73.99 34.03
CA GLY A 38 17.65 73.70 35.46
C GLY A 38 17.73 72.22 35.77
N LEU A 39 17.21 71.38 34.89
CA LEU A 39 17.33 69.94 34.98
C LEU A 39 18.80 69.47 34.97
N VAL A 40 19.60 69.97 34.05
CA VAL A 40 21.02 69.59 33.91
C VAL A 40 21.85 70.01 35.14
N GLN A 41 21.57 71.22 35.71
CA GLN A 41 22.29 71.75 36.85
C GLN A 41 21.90 71.08 38.17
N GLN A 42 20.65 70.79 38.39
CA GLN A 42 20.13 70.31 39.66
C GLN A 42 19.99 68.79 39.74
N PHE A 43 20.02 68.05 38.64
CA PHE A 43 19.84 66.60 38.59
C PHE A 43 20.86 65.83 39.47
N GLY A 44 22.13 66.27 39.47
CA GLY A 44 23.17 65.69 40.30
C GLY A 44 22.94 65.82 41.82
N SER A 45 22.36 66.94 42.25
CA SER A 45 22.07 67.17 43.69
C SER A 45 20.82 66.40 44.13
N VAL A 46 19.81 66.25 43.28
CA VAL A 46 18.58 65.51 43.58
C VAL A 46 18.89 64.00 43.62
N MET A 47 19.80 63.52 42.79
CA MET A 47 20.21 62.11 42.79
C MET A 47 21.08 61.71 44.03
N GLN A 48 21.59 62.67 44.80
CA GLN A 48 22.30 62.36 46.07
C GLN A 48 21.32 61.85 47.16
N ASN A 49 20.04 62.32 47.08
CA ASN A 49 19.00 61.85 48.03
C ASN A 49 17.74 61.43 47.25
N PRO A 50 17.73 60.32 46.53
CA PRO A 50 16.70 59.93 45.55
C PRO A 50 15.34 59.57 46.15
N PHE A 51 15.25 59.40 47.46
CA PHE A 51 14.00 59.10 48.17
C PHE A 51 13.36 60.32 48.81
N GLN A 52 13.99 61.51 48.74
CA GLN A 52 13.43 62.74 49.23
C GLN A 52 12.63 63.45 48.14
N ILE A 53 11.29 63.13 48.10
CA ILE A 53 10.40 63.71 47.09
C ILE A 53 9.87 65.05 47.59
N GLN A 54 10.07 66.13 46.79
CA GLN A 54 9.46 67.43 47.03
C GLN A 54 8.34 67.67 46.02
N LEU A 55 7.10 67.81 46.51
CA LEU A 55 5.96 68.10 45.66
C LEU A 55 5.92 69.59 45.29
N CYS A 56 5.85 69.88 44.00
CA CYS A 56 5.69 71.24 43.44
C CYS A 56 4.46 71.27 42.49
N GLU A 57 4.01 72.49 42.14
CA GLU A 57 2.84 72.68 41.26
C GLU A 57 2.96 71.93 39.93
N ASP A 58 4.16 71.78 39.42
CA ASP A 58 4.43 71.10 38.13
C ASP A 58 4.64 69.57 38.26
N SER A 59 4.61 69.01 39.49
CA SER A 59 4.84 67.61 39.72
C SER A 59 3.84 66.73 38.94
N VAL A 60 2.56 67.08 38.92
CA VAL A 60 1.54 66.34 38.20
C VAL A 60 1.77 66.38 36.67
N LYS A 61 2.10 67.54 36.13
CA LYS A 61 2.38 67.69 34.69
C LYS A 61 3.60 66.89 34.26
N THR A 62 4.67 66.90 35.06
CA THR A 62 5.92 66.17 34.77
C THR A 62 5.71 64.66 34.80
N VAL A 63 4.97 64.14 35.79
CA VAL A 63 4.62 62.73 35.88
C VAL A 63 3.76 62.31 34.70
N LEU A 64 2.70 63.10 34.34
CA LEU A 64 1.83 62.81 33.19
C LEU A 64 2.66 62.79 31.88
N THR A 65 3.59 63.76 31.69
CA THR A 65 4.43 63.83 30.51
C THR A 65 5.33 62.58 30.40
N LEU A 66 5.96 62.15 31.51
CA LEU A 66 6.78 60.96 31.52
C LEU A 66 5.99 59.68 31.32
N LEU A 67 4.79 59.58 31.89
CA LEU A 67 3.87 58.47 31.63
C LEU A 67 3.45 58.41 30.16
N LEU A 68 3.21 59.57 29.52
CA LEU A 68 2.93 59.66 28.08
C LEU A 68 4.10 59.15 27.25
N VAL A 69 5.33 59.60 27.57
CA VAL A 69 6.55 59.16 26.90
C VAL A 69 6.77 57.68 27.10
N TYR A 70 6.53 57.17 28.29
CA TYR A 70 6.61 55.72 28.60
C TYR A 70 5.59 54.92 27.82
N GLY A 71 4.34 55.41 27.74
CA GLY A 71 3.30 54.80 26.94
C GLY A 71 3.60 54.75 25.45
N ILE A 72 4.16 55.86 24.93
CA ILE A 72 4.63 55.93 23.53
C ILE A 72 5.80 54.95 23.32
N ALA A 73 6.77 54.89 24.23
CA ALA A 73 7.90 53.93 24.15
C ALA A 73 7.45 52.46 24.14
N ILE A 74 6.50 52.13 25.00
CA ILE A 74 5.86 50.80 24.99
C ILE A 74 5.06 50.57 23.67
N GLY A 75 4.30 51.58 23.19
CA GLY A 75 3.56 51.49 21.96
C GLY A 75 4.49 51.25 20.77
N VAL A 76 5.62 51.98 20.66
CA VAL A 76 6.65 51.75 19.63
C VAL A 76 7.26 50.35 19.79
N TYR A 77 7.59 49.93 21.00
CA TYR A 77 8.12 48.58 21.27
C TYR A 77 7.14 47.47 20.87
N LEU A 78 5.85 47.64 21.13
CA LEU A 78 4.82 46.71 20.74
C LEU A 78 4.54 46.72 19.24
N SER A 79 4.60 47.89 18.58
CA SER A 79 4.39 48.03 17.15
C SER A 79 5.53 47.54 16.28
N THR A 80 6.75 47.47 16.81
CA THR A 80 7.91 46.87 16.11
C THR A 80 7.83 45.37 16.15
N GLU A 81 7.10 44.76 15.21
CA GLU A 81 7.10 43.29 15.00
C GLU A 81 8.36 42.87 14.25
N HIS A 82 9.32 42.34 14.97
CA HIS A 82 10.43 41.59 14.39
C HIS A 82 10.15 40.10 14.50
N ASN A 83 9.77 39.47 13.39
CA ASN A 83 9.66 38.00 13.29
C ASN A 83 11.04 37.35 13.13
N TYR A 84 11.87 37.38 14.18
CA TYR A 84 13.16 36.69 14.17
C TYR A 84 12.96 35.20 14.46
N ARG A 85 13.17 34.36 13.42
CA ARG A 85 13.36 32.91 13.59
C ARG A 85 14.86 32.62 13.55
N ARG A 86 15.55 32.85 14.66
CA ARG A 86 17.00 32.64 14.75
C ARG A 86 17.39 31.22 14.33
N ARG A 87 18.26 31.09 13.32
CA ARG A 87 18.73 29.86 12.67
C ARG A 87 17.64 29.04 11.97
N GLU A 88 16.54 29.68 11.61
CA GLU A 88 15.45 29.08 10.82
C GLU A 88 14.99 30.06 9.73
N GLU A 89 15.80 31.12 9.42
CA GLU A 89 15.47 32.19 8.51
C GLU A 89 15.23 31.68 7.08
N HIS A 90 16.02 30.70 6.65
CA HIS A 90 15.97 30.09 5.32
C HIS A 90 15.40 28.66 5.30
N GLY A 91 15.22 28.04 6.46
CA GLY A 91 14.69 26.71 6.61
C GLY A 91 14.90 26.12 8.00
N SER A 92 13.96 25.27 8.43
CA SER A 92 13.97 24.65 9.77
C SER A 92 14.24 23.15 9.73
N ALA A 93 14.65 22.60 8.57
CA ALA A 93 14.94 21.18 8.42
C ALA A 93 16.09 20.76 9.34
N LYS A 94 15.93 19.61 9.98
CA LYS A 94 16.91 19.00 10.88
C LYS A 94 16.69 17.50 10.91
N TRP A 95 17.74 16.74 11.11
CA TRP A 95 17.63 15.30 11.32
C TRP A 95 16.86 14.96 12.60
N GLY A 96 15.96 14.00 12.51
CA GLY A 96 15.31 13.35 13.64
C GLY A 96 16.20 12.27 14.26
N THR A 97 15.73 11.68 15.35
CA THR A 97 16.42 10.57 16.02
C THR A 97 15.49 9.37 16.15
N ALA A 98 16.02 8.17 15.96
CA ALA A 98 15.28 6.92 16.13
C ALA A 98 14.61 6.81 17.52
N GLY A 99 15.33 7.22 18.57
CA GLY A 99 14.82 7.18 19.95
C GLY A 99 13.58 8.06 20.17
N SER A 100 13.50 9.23 19.51
CA SER A 100 12.33 10.11 19.62
C SER A 100 11.08 9.50 18.97
N VAL A 101 11.26 8.82 17.85
CA VAL A 101 10.18 8.15 17.11
C VAL A 101 9.72 6.90 17.85
N ASN A 102 10.62 6.04 18.28
CA ASN A 102 10.29 4.82 19.01
C ASN A 102 9.54 5.12 20.32
N LYS A 103 9.94 6.18 21.04
CA LYS A 103 9.24 6.60 22.27
C LYS A 103 7.77 6.94 22.02
N LYS A 104 7.45 7.45 20.82
CA LYS A 104 6.07 7.84 20.45
C LYS A 104 5.27 6.69 19.87
N TYR A 105 5.90 5.84 19.04
CA TYR A 105 5.18 4.96 18.13
C TYR A 105 5.50 3.47 18.30
N ALA A 106 6.66 3.09 18.84
CA ALA A 106 7.00 1.69 19.03
C ALA A 106 6.20 1.08 20.19
N ASN A 107 5.77 -0.17 20.00
CA ASN A 107 5.22 -0.99 21.08
C ASN A 107 6.37 -1.45 21.99
N LYS A 108 6.07 -1.65 23.28
CA LYS A 108 7.02 -2.21 24.25
C LYS A 108 7.39 -3.64 23.91
N ASP A 109 6.40 -4.41 23.47
CA ASP A 109 6.65 -5.72 22.88
C ASP A 109 7.25 -5.52 21.47
N LYS A 110 8.49 -5.97 21.30
CA LYS A 110 9.21 -5.81 20.04
C LYS A 110 8.60 -6.64 18.91
N THR A 111 7.91 -7.73 19.23
CA THR A 111 7.24 -8.60 18.24
C THR A 111 6.03 -7.93 17.63
N GLU A 112 5.38 -7.00 18.34
CA GLU A 112 4.21 -6.24 17.90
C GLU A 112 4.58 -4.93 17.17
N ASN A 113 5.68 -4.94 16.45
CA ASN A 113 6.13 -3.78 15.69
C ASN A 113 6.39 -4.14 14.24
N LYS A 114 6.23 -3.14 13.37
CA LYS A 114 6.70 -3.11 12.00
C LYS A 114 8.09 -2.50 11.98
N LEU A 115 9.05 -3.17 11.36
CA LEU A 115 10.43 -2.74 11.25
C LEU A 115 10.60 -1.80 10.04
N LEU A 116 11.18 -0.63 10.24
CA LEU A 116 11.44 0.33 9.17
C LEU A 116 12.93 0.44 8.86
N THR A 117 13.77 0.53 9.90
CA THR A 117 15.23 0.57 9.79
C THR A 117 15.83 -0.21 10.96
N GLN A 118 17.16 -0.25 11.08
CA GLN A 118 17.83 -0.97 12.18
C GLN A 118 17.34 -0.53 13.55
N ASN A 119 17.11 0.78 13.72
CA ASN A 119 16.79 1.35 15.02
C ASN A 119 15.37 1.94 15.10
N VAL A 120 14.58 1.92 14.02
CA VAL A 120 13.23 2.49 14.01
C VAL A 120 12.19 1.42 13.74
N ALA A 121 11.21 1.34 14.64
CA ALA A 121 10.06 0.48 14.51
C ALA A 121 8.76 1.22 14.91
N ILE A 122 7.63 0.78 14.36
CA ILE A 122 6.29 1.34 14.65
C ILE A 122 5.38 0.20 15.09
N GLY A 123 4.65 0.40 16.20
CA GLY A 123 3.67 -0.57 16.70
C GLY A 123 2.52 -0.79 15.74
N LEU A 124 1.99 -2.00 15.70
CA LEU A 124 0.89 -2.39 14.80
C LEU A 124 -0.46 -1.72 15.15
N ASP A 125 -0.64 -1.22 16.37
CA ASP A 125 -1.87 -0.53 16.77
C ASP A 125 -1.95 0.89 16.19
N GLY A 126 -2.43 1.00 14.95
CA GLY A 126 -2.63 2.27 14.25
C GLY A 126 -3.63 3.23 14.91
N ARG A 127 -4.47 2.77 15.85
CA ARG A 127 -5.40 3.63 16.61
C ARG A 127 -4.68 4.41 17.70
N LYS A 128 -3.75 3.76 18.40
CA LYS A 128 -2.97 4.35 19.48
C LYS A 128 -2.17 5.56 19.02
N HIS A 129 -1.56 5.49 17.86
CA HIS A 129 -0.72 6.57 17.33
C HIS A 129 -1.35 7.32 16.13
N ARG A 130 -2.58 6.98 15.75
CA ARG A 130 -3.37 7.64 14.69
C ARG A 130 -2.66 7.68 13.32
N ARG A 131 -1.91 6.62 13.00
CA ARG A 131 -1.21 6.45 11.71
C ARG A 131 -1.76 5.25 10.97
N ASN A 132 -1.64 5.26 9.66
CA ASN A 132 -1.75 4.03 8.90
C ASN A 132 -0.39 3.30 8.95
N LEU A 133 -0.39 2.04 8.56
CA LEU A 133 0.81 1.22 8.47
C LEU A 133 1.22 1.00 7.00
N ASN A 134 0.74 1.86 6.09
CA ASN A 134 1.12 1.83 4.69
C ASN A 134 2.51 2.45 4.53
N VAL A 135 3.40 1.72 3.88
CA VAL A 135 4.78 2.14 3.67
C VAL A 135 5.09 2.15 2.18
N LEU A 136 5.65 3.23 1.69
CA LEU A 136 6.29 3.28 0.39
C LEU A 136 7.79 3.02 0.56
N VAL A 137 8.29 1.95 -0.03
CA VAL A 137 9.72 1.60 -0.04
C VAL A 137 10.26 1.83 -1.44
N CYS A 138 11.24 2.71 -1.56
CA CYS A 138 11.87 3.05 -2.82
C CYS A 138 13.38 2.76 -2.78
N GLY A 139 13.86 1.97 -3.74
CA GLY A 139 15.28 1.67 -3.83
C GLY A 139 15.63 0.96 -5.12
N GLY A 140 16.74 1.34 -5.74
CA GLY A 140 17.22 0.76 -6.99
C GLY A 140 17.46 -0.76 -6.91
N SER A 141 17.78 -1.37 -8.06
CA SER A 141 18.21 -2.77 -8.06
C SER A 141 19.48 -2.93 -7.21
N GLY A 142 19.53 -3.98 -6.39
CA GLY A 142 20.64 -4.20 -5.46
C GLY A 142 20.63 -3.32 -4.20
N ALA A 143 19.65 -2.41 -4.02
CA ALA A 143 19.53 -1.63 -2.79
C ALA A 143 19.11 -2.48 -1.56
N GLY A 144 18.68 -3.73 -1.79
CA GLY A 144 18.34 -4.67 -0.74
C GLY A 144 16.94 -4.49 -0.14
N LYS A 145 15.97 -3.98 -0.93
CA LYS A 145 14.57 -3.79 -0.50
C LYS A 145 13.97 -5.04 0.13
N THR A 146 14.10 -6.16 -0.57
CA THR A 146 13.63 -7.47 -0.11
C THR A 146 14.35 -7.90 1.17
N ARG A 147 15.70 -7.86 1.17
CA ARG A 147 16.54 -8.33 2.28
C ARG A 147 16.43 -7.47 3.55
N PHE A 148 16.42 -6.14 3.41
CA PHE A 148 16.50 -5.22 4.55
C PHE A 148 15.14 -4.68 5.00
N TYR A 149 14.04 -4.96 4.23
CA TYR A 149 12.72 -4.47 4.60
C TYR A 149 11.64 -5.56 4.51
N ALA A 150 11.40 -6.17 3.33
CA ALA A 150 10.30 -7.12 3.16
C ALA A 150 10.49 -8.35 4.07
N LYS A 151 11.62 -9.03 3.94
CA LYS A 151 11.93 -10.26 4.67
C LYS A 151 11.91 -10.07 6.20
N PRO A 152 12.57 -9.05 6.82
CA PRO A 152 12.50 -8.84 8.27
C PRO A 152 11.08 -8.63 8.79
N ASN A 153 10.20 -7.98 8.02
CA ASN A 153 8.82 -7.78 8.43
C ASN A 153 7.99 -9.07 8.36
N ILE A 154 8.20 -9.91 7.37
CA ILE A 154 7.59 -11.26 7.30
C ILE A 154 8.09 -12.12 8.46
N MET A 155 9.40 -12.05 8.77
CA MET A 155 10.01 -12.80 9.87
C MET A 155 9.45 -12.45 11.25
N ASN A 156 8.83 -11.29 11.43
CA ASN A 156 8.14 -10.95 12.69
C ASN A 156 6.95 -11.88 12.97
N ALA A 157 6.34 -12.48 11.96
CA ALA A 157 5.22 -13.41 12.06
C ALA A 157 4.08 -12.89 12.98
N ASN A 158 3.74 -11.61 12.84
CA ASN A 158 2.84 -10.90 13.74
C ASN A 158 1.51 -10.47 13.11
N THR A 159 1.35 -10.63 11.80
CA THR A 159 0.14 -10.33 11.03
C THR A 159 -0.14 -11.47 10.07
N SER A 160 -1.32 -11.52 9.44
CA SER A 160 -1.48 -12.29 8.21
C SER A 160 -0.75 -11.56 7.08
N PHE A 161 -0.18 -12.29 6.14
CA PHE A 161 0.60 -11.73 5.05
C PHE A 161 0.00 -12.08 3.69
N VAL A 162 0.02 -11.11 2.78
CA VAL A 162 -0.21 -11.33 1.35
C VAL A 162 1.02 -10.80 0.62
N VAL A 163 1.82 -11.70 0.09
CA VAL A 163 3.15 -11.41 -0.42
C VAL A 163 3.17 -11.57 -1.94
N LEU A 164 3.53 -10.52 -2.65
CA LEU A 164 3.94 -10.63 -4.04
C LEU A 164 5.42 -10.97 -4.04
N ASP A 165 5.78 -12.14 -4.56
CA ASP A 165 7.12 -12.72 -4.46
C ASP A 165 7.71 -13.02 -5.85
N PRO A 166 8.42 -12.05 -6.46
CA PRO A 166 9.16 -12.32 -7.66
C PRO A 166 10.24 -13.38 -7.40
N LYS A 167 10.23 -14.49 -8.16
CA LYS A 167 11.16 -15.62 -8.06
C LYS A 167 10.93 -16.59 -6.89
N GLY A 168 9.96 -16.39 -6.02
CA GLY A 168 9.71 -17.26 -4.86
C GLY A 168 10.81 -17.19 -3.78
N GLU A 169 11.62 -16.11 -3.74
CA GLU A 169 12.69 -15.97 -2.75
C GLU A 169 12.15 -15.80 -1.34
N LEU A 170 11.10 -14.98 -1.16
CA LEU A 170 10.50 -14.76 0.15
C LEU A 170 9.84 -16.02 0.70
N LEU A 171 9.10 -16.74 -0.14
CA LEU A 171 8.48 -18.01 0.23
C LEU A 171 9.54 -19.03 0.66
N ARG A 172 10.54 -19.28 -0.20
CA ARG A 172 11.62 -20.24 0.06
C ARG A 172 12.36 -19.91 1.35
N ASP A 173 12.62 -18.64 1.61
CA ASP A 173 13.45 -18.20 2.72
C ASP A 173 12.69 -18.09 4.05
N THR A 174 11.39 -17.82 4.03
CA THR A 174 10.59 -17.57 5.24
C THR A 174 9.46 -18.57 5.49
N GLY A 175 9.14 -19.42 4.51
CA GLY A 175 8.02 -20.35 4.62
C GLY A 175 8.15 -21.31 5.81
N HIS A 176 9.33 -21.89 6.04
CA HIS A 176 9.58 -22.75 7.19
C HIS A 176 9.35 -22.03 8.53
N LEU A 177 9.78 -20.76 8.65
CA LEU A 177 9.51 -19.95 9.84
C LEU A 177 8.01 -19.74 10.07
N LEU A 178 7.28 -19.44 8.99
CA LEU A 178 5.84 -19.18 9.09
C LEU A 178 5.08 -20.44 9.49
N GLU A 179 5.46 -21.61 8.95
CA GLU A 179 4.90 -22.90 9.31
C GLU A 179 5.14 -23.20 10.80
N GLU A 180 6.37 -23.05 11.30
CA GLU A 180 6.72 -23.19 12.71
C GLU A 180 5.97 -22.21 13.63
N LYS A 181 5.55 -21.05 13.11
CA LYS A 181 4.72 -20.07 13.83
C LYS A 181 3.22 -20.34 13.71
N GLY A 182 2.82 -21.45 13.08
CA GLY A 182 1.44 -21.90 12.96
C GLY A 182 0.63 -21.15 11.90
N TYR A 183 1.28 -20.62 10.87
CA TYR A 183 0.58 -20.04 9.72
C TYR A 183 0.06 -21.12 8.79
N GLU A 184 -1.11 -20.90 8.24
CA GLU A 184 -1.54 -21.58 7.03
C GLU A 184 -0.90 -20.89 5.82
N ILE A 185 -0.13 -21.63 5.04
CA ILE A 185 0.57 -21.10 3.87
C ILE A 185 -0.24 -21.45 2.62
N LYS A 186 -0.63 -20.44 1.85
CA LYS A 186 -1.28 -20.56 0.55
C LYS A 186 -0.34 -20.02 -0.53
N VAL A 187 -0.17 -20.75 -1.60
CA VAL A 187 0.77 -20.38 -2.67
C VAL A 187 0.07 -20.41 -4.02
N LEU A 188 0.02 -19.28 -4.70
CA LEU A 188 -0.30 -19.20 -6.11
C LEU A 188 1.03 -19.07 -6.86
N ASP A 189 1.52 -20.18 -7.42
CA ASP A 189 2.80 -20.23 -8.12
C ASP A 189 2.59 -20.20 -9.63
N LEU A 190 2.96 -19.07 -10.26
CA LEU A 190 2.90 -18.91 -11.70
C LEU A 190 4.24 -19.25 -12.41
N ILE A 191 5.26 -19.67 -11.65
CA ILE A 191 6.52 -20.21 -12.19
C ILE A 191 6.41 -21.73 -12.35
N ASP A 192 5.95 -22.40 -11.28
CA ASP A 192 5.76 -23.84 -11.24
C ASP A 192 4.31 -24.16 -10.86
N MET A 193 3.42 -24.06 -11.86
CA MET A 193 1.97 -24.19 -11.66
C MET A 193 1.58 -25.58 -11.14
N GLU A 194 2.42 -26.62 -11.31
CA GLU A 194 2.17 -27.95 -10.77
C GLU A 194 2.18 -27.98 -9.23
N LYS A 195 2.92 -27.06 -8.62
CA LYS A 195 3.02 -26.91 -7.16
C LYS A 195 2.08 -25.86 -6.58
N SER A 196 1.33 -25.16 -7.42
CA SER A 196 0.42 -24.11 -7.00
C SER A 196 -0.81 -24.67 -6.32
N HIS A 197 -1.33 -23.95 -5.32
CA HIS A 197 -2.75 -24.09 -4.96
C HIS A 197 -3.64 -23.59 -6.08
N CYS A 198 -4.81 -24.20 -6.21
CA CYS A 198 -5.82 -23.77 -7.15
C CYS A 198 -6.52 -22.49 -6.67
N TYR A 199 -6.79 -21.60 -7.63
CA TYR A 199 -7.55 -20.38 -7.43
C TYR A 199 -8.62 -20.27 -8.50
N ASN A 200 -9.88 -20.50 -8.13
CA ASN A 200 -11.02 -20.35 -9.02
C ASN A 200 -11.76 -19.03 -8.75
N PRO A 201 -11.71 -18.04 -9.66
CA PRO A 201 -12.39 -16.76 -9.47
C PRO A 201 -13.93 -16.86 -9.34
N PHE A 202 -14.56 -17.92 -9.83
CA PHE A 202 -16.02 -18.09 -9.74
C PHE A 202 -16.50 -18.31 -8.31
N VAL A 203 -15.69 -18.92 -7.44
CA VAL A 203 -16.04 -19.18 -6.04
C VAL A 203 -16.27 -17.89 -5.25
N TYR A 204 -15.65 -16.79 -5.67
CA TYR A 204 -15.74 -15.49 -5.02
C TYR A 204 -16.74 -14.53 -5.65
N ILE A 205 -17.58 -15.01 -6.56
CA ILE A 205 -18.71 -14.28 -7.13
C ILE A 205 -19.91 -14.46 -6.21
N SER A 206 -20.39 -13.37 -5.62
CA SER A 206 -21.57 -13.35 -4.77
C SER A 206 -22.69 -12.48 -5.34
N SER A 207 -22.39 -11.65 -6.33
CA SER A 207 -23.32 -10.69 -6.93
C SER A 207 -22.98 -10.38 -8.39
N ASP A 208 -23.95 -9.81 -9.12
CA ASP A 208 -23.75 -9.32 -10.49
C ASP A 208 -22.63 -8.26 -10.57
N ASP A 209 -22.47 -7.45 -9.51
CA ASP A 209 -21.40 -6.46 -9.43
C ASP A 209 -20.01 -7.11 -9.40
N ASP A 210 -19.87 -8.29 -8.78
CA ASP A 210 -18.60 -9.02 -8.74
C ASP A 210 -18.24 -9.55 -10.12
N ILE A 211 -19.22 -10.02 -10.89
CA ILE A 211 -19.04 -10.42 -12.30
C ILE A 211 -18.56 -9.22 -13.13
N GLN A 212 -19.17 -8.05 -12.93
CA GLN A 212 -18.75 -6.83 -13.60
C GLN A 212 -17.31 -6.47 -13.28
N ARG A 213 -16.90 -6.53 -12.00
CA ARG A 213 -15.53 -6.22 -11.54
C ARG A 213 -14.53 -7.23 -12.07
N LEU A 214 -14.84 -8.53 -11.98
CA LEU A 214 -14.00 -9.60 -12.50
C LEU A 214 -13.75 -9.43 -14.01
N THR A 215 -14.79 -9.21 -14.79
CA THR A 215 -14.70 -9.02 -16.23
C THR A 215 -13.89 -7.77 -16.57
N THR A 216 -14.14 -6.64 -15.90
CA THR A 216 -13.40 -5.39 -16.12
C THR A 216 -11.93 -5.55 -15.79
N ASN A 217 -11.60 -6.21 -14.67
CA ASN A 217 -10.23 -6.49 -14.26
C ASN A 217 -9.51 -7.38 -15.27
N LEU A 218 -10.16 -8.46 -15.73
CA LEU A 218 -9.60 -9.37 -16.72
C LEU A 218 -9.29 -8.64 -18.04
N PHE A 219 -10.24 -7.86 -18.58
CA PHE A 219 -10.02 -7.11 -19.82
C PHE A 219 -8.88 -6.10 -19.69
N LYS A 220 -8.82 -5.35 -18.59
CA LYS A 220 -7.76 -4.39 -18.34
C LYS A 220 -6.38 -5.05 -18.28
N ASN A 221 -6.29 -6.22 -17.68
CA ASN A 221 -5.04 -6.92 -17.45
C ASN A 221 -4.57 -7.78 -18.64
N THR A 222 -5.48 -8.10 -19.56
CA THR A 222 -5.17 -8.82 -20.80
C THR A 222 -5.02 -7.89 -22.01
N THR A 223 -5.21 -6.57 -21.84
CA THR A 223 -4.95 -5.58 -22.91
C THR A 223 -3.45 -5.37 -23.06
N PRO A 224 -2.86 -5.58 -24.27
CA PRO A 224 -1.44 -5.39 -24.50
C PRO A 224 -1.01 -3.95 -24.19
N LYS A 225 0.08 -3.78 -23.43
CA LYS A 225 0.63 -2.46 -23.11
C LYS A 225 1.03 -1.73 -24.39
N GLY A 226 0.50 -0.52 -24.60
CA GLY A 226 0.81 0.31 -25.78
C GLY A 226 -0.13 0.09 -26.97
N SER A 227 -1.03 -0.88 -26.95
CA SER A 227 -2.16 -0.91 -27.89
C SER A 227 -3.18 0.14 -27.43
N GLN A 228 -3.18 1.30 -28.10
CA GLN A 228 -4.40 2.11 -28.07
C GLN A 228 -5.44 1.28 -28.82
N THR A 229 -6.44 0.74 -28.11
CA THR A 229 -7.62 0.16 -28.73
C THR A 229 -8.22 1.23 -29.62
N GLN A 230 -8.10 1.04 -30.93
CA GLN A 230 -8.55 2.03 -31.92
C GLN A 230 -10.06 2.27 -31.81
N ASP A 231 -10.80 1.28 -31.29
CA ASP A 231 -12.25 1.35 -31.09
C ASP A 231 -12.64 0.59 -29.81
N PRO A 232 -13.16 1.28 -28.77
CA PRO A 232 -13.66 0.66 -27.54
C PRO A 232 -14.83 -0.31 -27.76
N PHE A 233 -15.47 -0.26 -28.92
CA PHE A 233 -16.61 -1.10 -29.28
C PHE A 233 -16.28 -2.61 -29.15
N TRP A 234 -15.13 -3.05 -29.67
CA TRP A 234 -14.74 -4.45 -29.66
C TRP A 234 -14.53 -5.00 -28.26
N ASP A 235 -13.88 -4.22 -27.41
CA ASP A 235 -13.65 -4.60 -26.02
C ASP A 235 -14.93 -4.63 -25.20
N GLN A 236 -15.82 -3.66 -25.40
CA GLN A 236 -17.09 -3.60 -24.69
C GLN A 236 -18.02 -4.75 -25.10
N THR A 237 -18.10 -5.06 -26.39
CA THR A 237 -18.95 -6.14 -26.89
C THR A 237 -18.41 -7.53 -26.52
N ALA A 238 -17.09 -7.74 -26.58
CA ALA A 238 -16.45 -8.95 -26.07
C ALA A 238 -16.67 -9.13 -24.55
N ALA A 239 -16.62 -8.03 -23.78
CA ALA A 239 -16.94 -8.06 -22.36
C ALA A 239 -18.42 -8.40 -22.09
N MET A 240 -19.36 -7.98 -22.96
CA MET A 240 -20.77 -8.37 -22.85
C MET A 240 -20.95 -9.87 -23.03
N LEU A 241 -20.31 -10.47 -24.05
CA LEU A 241 -20.34 -11.91 -24.25
C LEU A 241 -19.76 -12.64 -23.03
N LEU A 242 -18.58 -12.25 -22.55
CA LEU A 242 -17.99 -12.86 -21.36
C LEU A 242 -18.92 -12.78 -20.14
N LYS A 243 -19.55 -11.63 -19.90
CA LYS A 243 -20.53 -11.48 -18.81
C LYS A 243 -21.72 -12.39 -18.96
N ALA A 244 -22.25 -12.55 -20.18
CA ALA A 244 -23.34 -13.48 -20.44
C ALA A 244 -22.97 -14.92 -20.05
N LEU A 245 -21.77 -15.37 -20.45
CA LEU A 245 -21.27 -16.71 -20.16
C LEU A 245 -21.00 -16.91 -18.66
N VAL A 246 -20.33 -15.96 -18.02
CA VAL A 246 -20.03 -16.03 -16.57
C VAL A 246 -21.33 -16.01 -15.75
N CYS A 247 -22.29 -15.14 -16.10
CA CYS A 247 -23.61 -15.12 -15.43
C CYS A 247 -24.35 -16.45 -15.63
N TYR A 248 -24.30 -17.01 -16.84
CA TYR A 248 -24.92 -18.31 -17.10
C TYR A 248 -24.32 -19.40 -16.22
N LEU A 249 -22.98 -19.53 -16.23
CA LEU A 249 -22.30 -20.55 -15.41
C LEU A 249 -22.54 -20.34 -13.92
N HIS A 250 -22.49 -19.11 -13.45
CA HIS A 250 -22.65 -18.82 -12.02
C HIS A 250 -24.05 -19.19 -11.49
N TYR A 251 -25.12 -18.92 -12.27
CA TYR A 251 -26.49 -19.11 -11.80
C TYR A 251 -27.11 -20.44 -12.20
N GLU A 252 -26.67 -21.04 -13.31
CA GLU A 252 -27.36 -22.19 -13.94
C GLU A 252 -26.52 -23.46 -13.95
N ALA A 253 -25.17 -23.35 -13.90
CA ALA A 253 -24.29 -24.51 -13.95
C ALA A 253 -23.97 -25.07 -12.55
N PRO A 254 -23.70 -26.38 -12.45
CA PRO A 254 -23.20 -26.95 -11.22
C PRO A 254 -21.82 -26.39 -10.84
N PRO A 255 -21.42 -26.42 -9.53
CA PRO A 255 -20.19 -25.77 -9.07
C PRO A 255 -18.90 -26.25 -9.74
N ASP A 256 -18.83 -27.48 -10.17
CA ASP A 256 -17.68 -28.07 -10.87
C ASP A 256 -17.51 -27.57 -12.30
N GLU A 257 -18.58 -27.03 -12.93
CA GLU A 257 -18.54 -26.38 -14.23
C GLU A 257 -18.31 -24.86 -14.14
N GLN A 258 -18.34 -24.27 -12.96
CA GLN A 258 -18.15 -22.84 -12.75
C GLN A 258 -16.66 -22.49 -12.79
N ASN A 259 -16.07 -22.43 -13.98
CA ASN A 259 -14.65 -22.13 -14.20
C ASN A 259 -14.38 -21.56 -15.60
N PHE A 260 -13.17 -21.04 -15.83
CA PHE A 260 -12.81 -20.48 -17.13
C PHE A 260 -12.64 -21.52 -18.24
N SER A 261 -12.35 -22.78 -17.92
CA SER A 261 -12.30 -23.85 -18.91
C SER A 261 -13.67 -24.05 -19.54
N MET A 262 -14.74 -24.02 -18.73
CA MET A 262 -16.11 -24.12 -19.22
C MET A 262 -16.53 -22.88 -20.02
N VAL A 263 -16.06 -21.67 -19.63
CA VAL A 263 -16.25 -20.46 -20.47
C VAL A 263 -15.67 -20.68 -21.87
N MET A 264 -14.47 -21.26 -21.97
CA MET A 264 -13.84 -21.54 -23.27
C MET A 264 -14.63 -22.59 -24.09
N GLU A 265 -15.18 -23.63 -23.45
CA GLU A 265 -16.03 -24.60 -24.10
C GLU A 265 -17.33 -23.95 -24.61
N MET A 266 -17.98 -23.10 -23.83
CA MET A 266 -19.18 -22.38 -24.25
C MET A 266 -18.89 -21.46 -25.45
N ILE A 267 -17.72 -20.77 -25.48
CA ILE A 267 -17.34 -19.96 -26.65
C ILE A 267 -17.17 -20.85 -27.91
N ARG A 268 -16.58 -22.05 -27.77
CA ARG A 268 -16.43 -23.00 -28.86
C ARG A 268 -17.80 -23.53 -29.34
N ALA A 269 -18.72 -23.78 -28.41
CA ALA A 269 -20.09 -24.22 -28.71
C ALA A 269 -20.92 -23.13 -29.41
N GLY A 270 -20.51 -21.86 -29.29
CA GLY A 270 -21.15 -20.70 -29.89
C GLY A 270 -20.62 -20.35 -31.28
N ASP A 271 -20.19 -21.31 -32.12
CA ASP A 271 -19.64 -21.03 -33.45
C ASP A 271 -20.65 -20.27 -34.33
N VAL A 272 -20.20 -19.19 -34.97
CA VAL A 272 -21.02 -18.33 -35.85
C VAL A 272 -20.65 -18.62 -37.29
N LYS A 273 -21.66 -18.93 -38.14
CA LYS A 273 -21.49 -19.13 -39.59
C LYS A 273 -21.83 -17.85 -40.32
N GLU A 274 -20.83 -17.23 -40.97
CA GLU A 274 -21.02 -15.98 -41.72
C GLU A 274 -21.95 -16.14 -42.95
N ASP A 275 -21.99 -17.35 -43.50
CA ASP A 275 -22.75 -17.66 -44.73
C ASP A 275 -24.23 -18.01 -44.45
N ASN A 276 -24.62 -18.13 -43.18
CA ASN A 276 -25.98 -18.51 -42.79
C ASN A 276 -26.45 -17.77 -41.55
N GLU A 277 -27.21 -16.70 -41.74
CA GLU A 277 -27.73 -15.87 -40.63
C GLU A 277 -28.80 -16.59 -39.79
N GLU A 278 -29.42 -17.66 -40.33
CA GLU A 278 -30.41 -18.47 -39.60
C GLU A 278 -29.78 -19.64 -38.82
N TYR A 279 -28.43 -19.76 -38.86
CA TYR A 279 -27.74 -20.81 -38.14
C TYR A 279 -27.78 -20.56 -36.64
N GLN A 280 -28.35 -21.49 -35.91
CA GLN A 280 -28.34 -21.53 -34.45
C GLN A 280 -27.20 -22.44 -33.98
N SER A 281 -26.34 -21.90 -33.10
CA SER A 281 -25.30 -22.66 -32.43
C SER A 281 -25.85 -23.38 -31.19
N VAL A 282 -25.12 -24.33 -30.65
CA VAL A 282 -25.47 -24.98 -29.39
C VAL A 282 -25.59 -23.96 -28.24
N LEU A 283 -24.78 -22.89 -28.29
CA LEU A 283 -24.87 -21.80 -27.32
C LEU A 283 -26.19 -21.02 -27.45
N ASP A 284 -26.66 -20.77 -28.69
CA ASP A 284 -27.93 -20.09 -28.92
C ASP A 284 -29.09 -20.90 -28.35
N GLU A 285 -29.12 -22.22 -28.62
CA GLU A 285 -30.15 -23.13 -28.07
C GLU A 285 -30.12 -23.11 -26.51
N LEU A 286 -28.96 -23.03 -25.92
CA LEU A 286 -28.78 -23.00 -24.46
C LEU A 286 -29.40 -21.72 -23.86
N PHE A 287 -29.19 -20.57 -24.49
CA PHE A 287 -29.79 -19.31 -24.09
C PHE A 287 -31.28 -19.21 -24.41
N GLU A 288 -31.77 -19.82 -25.49
CA GLU A 288 -33.21 -19.93 -25.78
C GLU A 288 -33.93 -20.73 -24.69
N ARG A 289 -33.40 -21.88 -24.28
CA ARG A 289 -33.95 -22.67 -23.17
C ARG A 289 -33.98 -21.90 -21.87
N LEU A 290 -32.97 -21.06 -21.62
CA LEU A 290 -32.96 -20.17 -20.47
C LEU A 290 -34.04 -19.10 -20.58
N GLU A 291 -34.24 -18.53 -21.77
CA GLU A 291 -35.28 -17.53 -22.05
C GLU A 291 -36.70 -18.07 -21.82
N GLU A 292 -36.96 -19.28 -22.27
CA GLU A 292 -38.24 -19.96 -22.03
C GLU A 292 -38.53 -20.16 -20.54
N ARG A 293 -37.48 -20.44 -19.73
CA ARG A 293 -37.59 -20.74 -18.31
C ARG A 293 -37.56 -19.47 -17.44
N ASN A 294 -36.73 -18.52 -17.77
CA ASN A 294 -36.55 -17.27 -17.02
C ASN A 294 -36.21 -16.08 -17.95
N PRO A 295 -37.22 -15.43 -18.57
CA PRO A 295 -37.04 -14.36 -19.56
C PRO A 295 -36.27 -13.12 -19.03
N GLU A 296 -36.27 -12.89 -17.71
CA GLU A 296 -35.61 -11.74 -17.05
C GLU A 296 -34.21 -12.03 -16.53
N HIS A 297 -33.67 -13.23 -16.83
CA HIS A 297 -32.36 -13.62 -16.36
C HIS A 297 -31.26 -12.65 -16.82
N ILE A 298 -30.35 -12.29 -15.94
CA ILE A 298 -29.28 -11.28 -16.21
C ILE A 298 -28.38 -11.71 -17.38
N ALA A 299 -28.07 -13.01 -17.50
CA ALA A 299 -27.27 -13.54 -18.60
C ALA A 299 -27.89 -13.26 -19.96
N LEU A 300 -29.25 -13.35 -20.08
CA LEU A 300 -29.99 -13.05 -21.32
C LEU A 300 -29.86 -11.58 -21.72
N LYS A 301 -29.82 -10.64 -20.75
CA LYS A 301 -29.68 -9.22 -21.07
C LYS A 301 -28.34 -8.94 -21.75
N TYR A 302 -27.27 -9.57 -21.27
CA TYR A 302 -25.93 -9.45 -21.88
C TYR A 302 -25.85 -10.21 -23.21
N TYR A 303 -26.45 -11.42 -23.28
CA TYR A 303 -26.43 -12.23 -24.49
C TYR A 303 -27.20 -11.59 -25.64
N ARG A 304 -28.40 -11.09 -25.40
CA ARG A 304 -29.22 -10.36 -26.41
C ARG A 304 -28.49 -9.12 -26.92
N ALA A 305 -27.78 -8.37 -26.00
CA ALA A 305 -27.02 -7.22 -26.40
C ALA A 305 -25.83 -7.60 -27.32
N TYR A 306 -25.13 -8.71 -27.02
CA TYR A 306 -24.11 -9.27 -27.90
C TYR A 306 -24.72 -9.74 -29.22
N HIS A 307 -25.80 -10.52 -29.19
CA HIS A 307 -26.41 -11.21 -30.36
C HIS A 307 -27.16 -10.26 -31.31
N SER A 308 -27.33 -8.99 -30.98
CA SER A 308 -27.96 -7.98 -31.84
C SER A 308 -27.13 -7.57 -33.07
N GLY A 309 -25.88 -8.03 -33.17
CA GLY A 309 -24.99 -7.77 -34.30
C GLY A 309 -25.22 -8.69 -35.50
N SER A 310 -24.66 -8.32 -36.68
CA SER A 310 -24.62 -9.22 -37.84
C SER A 310 -23.66 -10.40 -37.57
N ALA A 311 -23.86 -11.55 -38.24
CA ALA A 311 -23.05 -12.75 -38.10
C ALA A 311 -21.54 -12.46 -38.22
N LYS A 312 -21.12 -11.62 -39.17
CA LYS A 312 -19.73 -11.18 -39.31
C LYS A 312 -19.20 -10.41 -38.10
N THR A 313 -20.03 -9.55 -37.50
CA THR A 313 -19.69 -8.80 -36.28
C THR A 313 -19.55 -9.74 -35.09
N LEU A 314 -20.50 -10.66 -34.91
CA LEU A 314 -20.48 -11.66 -33.84
C LEU A 314 -19.23 -12.52 -33.91
N LYS A 315 -18.83 -13.00 -35.09
CA LYS A 315 -17.59 -13.77 -35.30
C LYS A 315 -16.36 -12.96 -34.88
N SER A 316 -16.29 -11.68 -35.24
CA SER A 316 -15.19 -10.79 -34.87
C SER A 316 -15.13 -10.55 -33.35
N ILE A 317 -16.28 -10.42 -32.69
CA ILE A 317 -16.35 -10.30 -31.21
C ILE A 317 -15.88 -11.58 -30.55
N GLN A 318 -16.28 -12.76 -31.03
CA GLN A 318 -15.78 -14.03 -30.49
C GLN A 318 -14.28 -14.17 -30.61
N ILE A 319 -13.73 -13.86 -31.80
CA ILE A 319 -12.27 -13.89 -32.01
C ILE A 319 -11.56 -12.94 -31.03
N SER A 320 -12.10 -11.73 -30.80
CA SER A 320 -11.55 -10.79 -29.83
C SER A 320 -11.56 -11.38 -28.41
N LEU A 321 -12.65 -12.02 -28.00
CA LEU A 321 -12.76 -12.66 -26.68
C LEU A 321 -11.81 -13.86 -26.55
N VAL A 322 -11.78 -14.75 -27.55
CA VAL A 322 -10.86 -15.91 -27.57
C VAL A 322 -9.40 -15.45 -27.46
N SER A 323 -9.00 -14.41 -28.20
CA SER A 323 -7.64 -13.88 -28.12
C SER A 323 -7.26 -13.38 -26.72
N ARG A 324 -8.21 -12.88 -25.94
CA ARG A 324 -7.97 -12.44 -24.57
C ARG A 324 -7.91 -13.59 -23.56
N LEU A 325 -8.67 -14.66 -23.84
CA LEU A 325 -8.79 -15.83 -22.97
C LEU A 325 -7.90 -17.00 -23.43
N GLU A 326 -7.11 -16.84 -24.50
CA GLU A 326 -6.32 -17.92 -25.11
C GLU A 326 -5.44 -18.70 -24.11
N LYS A 327 -4.96 -18.00 -23.08
CA LYS A 327 -4.09 -18.58 -22.05
C LYS A 327 -4.80 -19.63 -21.19
N PHE A 328 -6.11 -19.55 -21.05
CA PHE A 328 -6.89 -20.57 -20.35
C PHE A 328 -7.03 -21.89 -21.15
N ASN A 329 -6.54 -21.92 -22.39
CA ASN A 329 -6.37 -23.17 -23.14
C ASN A 329 -5.12 -23.97 -22.73
N LEU A 330 -4.23 -23.39 -21.93
CA LEU A 330 -3.05 -24.08 -21.42
C LEU A 330 -3.47 -24.97 -20.24
N ASP A 331 -3.17 -26.27 -20.34
CA ASP A 331 -3.55 -27.26 -19.32
C ASP A 331 -3.08 -26.86 -17.90
N SER A 332 -1.90 -26.25 -17.79
CA SER A 332 -1.36 -25.78 -16.53
C SER A 332 -2.22 -24.67 -15.90
N LEU A 333 -2.64 -23.67 -16.69
CA LEU A 333 -3.49 -22.58 -16.19
C LEU A 333 -4.92 -23.04 -15.96
N ALA A 334 -5.47 -23.87 -16.86
CA ALA A 334 -6.78 -24.48 -16.69
C ALA A 334 -6.83 -25.27 -15.38
N GLY A 335 -5.79 -26.07 -15.11
CA GLY A 335 -5.70 -26.88 -13.88
C GLY A 335 -5.76 -26.06 -12.59
N ILE A 336 -4.98 -24.96 -12.50
CA ILE A 336 -4.97 -24.13 -11.27
C ILE A 336 -6.19 -23.21 -11.14
N THR A 337 -7.03 -23.07 -12.18
CA THR A 337 -8.25 -22.25 -12.13
C THR A 337 -9.54 -23.06 -12.13
N GLN A 338 -9.46 -24.39 -12.12
CA GLN A 338 -10.61 -25.29 -12.15
C GLN A 338 -11.31 -25.42 -10.79
N CYS A 339 -10.56 -25.41 -9.71
CA CYS A 339 -11.03 -25.54 -8.33
C CYS A 339 -10.43 -24.43 -7.45
N ASP A 340 -10.88 -24.33 -6.20
CA ASP A 340 -10.37 -23.35 -5.26
C ASP A 340 -9.79 -24.01 -4.01
N GLU A 341 -8.55 -23.64 -3.68
CA GLU A 341 -7.84 -24.01 -2.46
C GLU A 341 -7.36 -22.79 -1.68
N MET A 342 -7.54 -21.58 -2.27
CA MET A 342 -7.06 -20.34 -1.65
C MET A 342 -7.87 -19.92 -0.44
N ASP A 343 -9.17 -20.19 -0.42
CA ASP A 343 -10.10 -19.86 0.68
C ASP A 343 -9.91 -18.42 1.18
N LEU A 344 -10.07 -17.45 0.25
CA LEU A 344 -9.83 -16.02 0.52
C LEU A 344 -10.67 -15.50 1.69
N GLY A 345 -11.78 -16.17 1.99
CA GLY A 345 -12.66 -15.86 3.09
C GLY A 345 -12.03 -16.08 4.48
N GLN A 346 -10.98 -16.89 4.61
CA GLN A 346 -10.30 -17.14 5.89
C GLN A 346 -9.15 -16.18 6.17
N ILE A 347 -8.74 -15.39 5.18
CA ILE A 347 -7.64 -14.43 5.34
C ILE A 347 -8.13 -13.25 6.18
N GLY A 348 -7.49 -13.02 7.32
CA GLY A 348 -7.94 -12.02 8.31
C GLY A 348 -8.74 -12.60 9.47
N GLU A 349 -9.22 -13.86 9.38
CA GLU A 349 -9.82 -14.62 10.48
C GLU A 349 -8.75 -15.32 11.33
N LYS A 350 -7.80 -15.95 10.67
CA LYS A 350 -6.66 -16.65 11.27
C LYS A 350 -5.35 -16.20 10.63
N LYS A 351 -4.23 -16.53 11.28
CA LYS A 351 -2.89 -16.23 10.72
C LYS A 351 -2.66 -17.05 9.45
N THR A 352 -2.71 -16.37 8.32
CA THR A 352 -2.53 -16.96 6.99
C THR A 352 -1.44 -16.18 6.26
N ALA A 353 -0.62 -16.88 5.48
CA ALA A 353 0.36 -16.28 4.60
C ALA A 353 0.09 -16.71 3.15
N VAL A 354 -0.32 -15.77 2.33
CA VAL A 354 -0.57 -15.97 0.90
C VAL A 354 0.64 -15.48 0.13
N PHE A 355 1.22 -16.35 -0.69
CA PHE A 355 2.31 -16.00 -1.59
C PHE A 355 1.84 -16.08 -3.04
N ALA A 356 1.92 -14.97 -3.75
CA ALA A 356 1.77 -14.92 -5.20
C ALA A 356 3.16 -14.90 -5.82
N VAL A 357 3.62 -16.07 -6.24
CA VAL A 357 4.94 -16.26 -6.85
C VAL A 357 4.84 -15.99 -8.35
N ILE A 358 5.59 -15.01 -8.83
CA ILE A 358 5.56 -14.58 -10.23
C ILE A 358 6.96 -14.62 -10.86
N PRO A 359 7.08 -14.90 -12.16
CA PRO A 359 8.36 -14.74 -12.84
C PRO A 359 8.75 -13.27 -12.96
N ASP A 360 10.04 -12.96 -12.81
CA ASP A 360 10.56 -11.59 -12.91
C ASP A 360 10.73 -11.09 -14.35
N ASN A 361 10.83 -12.01 -15.29
CA ASN A 361 11.10 -11.76 -16.71
C ASN A 361 9.89 -11.93 -17.64
N ASP A 362 8.77 -12.46 -17.13
CA ASP A 362 7.55 -12.69 -17.87
C ASP A 362 6.31 -12.26 -17.07
N SER A 363 5.51 -11.38 -17.64
CA SER A 363 4.25 -10.91 -17.04
C SER A 363 3.01 -11.54 -17.66
N SER A 364 3.17 -12.59 -18.47
CA SER A 364 2.09 -13.19 -19.27
C SER A 364 0.91 -13.67 -18.41
N PHE A 365 1.17 -14.20 -17.23
CA PHE A 365 0.17 -14.74 -16.32
C PHE A 365 -0.17 -13.83 -15.13
N ASN A 366 0.46 -12.65 -15.03
CA ASN A 366 0.25 -11.75 -13.88
C ASN A 366 -1.19 -11.22 -13.76
N PHE A 367 -2.01 -11.35 -14.80
CA PHE A 367 -3.43 -11.02 -14.75
C PHE A 367 -4.20 -11.89 -13.74
N ILE A 368 -3.76 -13.14 -13.50
CA ILE A 368 -4.34 -14.02 -12.48
C ILE A 368 -4.12 -13.43 -11.08
N VAL A 369 -2.93 -12.94 -10.79
CA VAL A 369 -2.64 -12.24 -9.50
C VAL A 369 -3.47 -10.96 -9.38
N GLY A 370 -3.69 -10.25 -10.49
CA GLY A 370 -4.57 -9.07 -10.53
C GLY A 370 -6.02 -9.41 -10.16
N MET A 371 -6.54 -10.54 -10.67
CA MET A 371 -7.87 -11.05 -10.29
C MET A 371 -7.91 -11.46 -8.82
N LEU A 372 -6.90 -12.23 -8.37
CA LEU A 372 -6.77 -12.64 -6.97
C LEU A 372 -6.79 -11.44 -6.02
N TYR A 373 -5.99 -10.41 -6.27
CA TYR A 373 -5.95 -9.21 -5.43
C TYR A 373 -7.27 -8.46 -5.42
N THR A 374 -7.92 -8.34 -6.59
CA THR A 374 -9.23 -7.68 -6.68
C THR A 374 -10.26 -8.38 -5.80
N GLN A 375 -10.36 -9.71 -5.91
CA GLN A 375 -11.30 -10.50 -5.11
C GLN A 375 -10.90 -10.57 -3.64
N LEU A 376 -9.61 -10.66 -3.34
CA LEU A 376 -9.13 -10.66 -1.96
C LEU A 376 -9.47 -9.35 -1.24
N PHE A 377 -9.25 -8.18 -1.87
CA PHE A 377 -9.67 -6.91 -1.28
C PHE A 377 -11.18 -6.85 -1.06
N GLN A 378 -11.98 -7.37 -2.01
CA GLN A 378 -13.44 -7.43 -1.85
C GLN A 378 -13.84 -8.30 -0.66
N GLN A 379 -13.26 -9.49 -0.53
CA GLN A 379 -13.53 -10.40 0.58
C GLN A 379 -13.11 -9.79 1.94
N LEU A 380 -11.92 -9.21 2.04
CA LEU A 380 -11.45 -8.57 3.27
C LEU A 380 -12.33 -7.38 3.68
N TYR A 381 -12.79 -6.57 2.73
CA TYR A 381 -13.69 -5.45 3.01
C TYR A 381 -15.06 -5.94 3.44
N TYR A 382 -15.59 -6.95 2.75
CA TYR A 382 -16.87 -7.56 3.12
C TYR A 382 -16.81 -8.13 4.54
N GLN A 383 -15.78 -8.89 4.87
CA GLN A 383 -15.60 -9.45 6.21
C GLN A 383 -15.44 -8.35 7.27
N ALA A 384 -14.57 -7.38 7.02
CA ALA A 384 -14.38 -6.29 7.97
C ALA A 384 -15.69 -5.54 8.22
N ASP A 385 -16.41 -5.14 7.17
CA ASP A 385 -17.57 -4.25 7.29
C ASP A 385 -18.84 -4.99 7.67
N SER A 386 -19.13 -6.15 7.03
CA SER A 386 -20.41 -6.85 7.17
C SER A 386 -20.39 -7.92 8.26
N VAL A 387 -19.25 -8.60 8.47
CA VAL A 387 -19.16 -9.70 9.44
C VAL A 387 -18.65 -9.18 10.79
N HIS A 388 -17.58 -8.36 10.79
CA HIS A 388 -16.88 -7.94 12.02
C HIS A 388 -17.15 -6.49 12.45
N GLY A 389 -18.13 -5.81 11.84
CA GLY A 389 -18.51 -4.46 12.26
C GLY A 389 -17.44 -3.39 12.05
N GLY A 390 -16.65 -3.53 10.99
CA GLY A 390 -15.68 -2.54 10.51
C GLY A 390 -14.21 -2.89 10.77
N ARG A 391 -13.88 -4.11 11.27
CA ARG A 391 -12.50 -4.47 11.63
C ARG A 391 -12.24 -5.97 11.54
N LEU A 392 -11.20 -6.39 10.85
CA LEU A 392 -10.74 -7.77 10.84
C LEU A 392 -10.18 -8.21 12.21
N PRO A 393 -10.38 -9.47 12.60
CA PRO A 393 -9.80 -10.04 13.83
C PRO A 393 -8.28 -10.09 13.80
N VAL A 394 -7.69 -10.42 12.65
CA VAL A 394 -6.24 -10.48 12.43
C VAL A 394 -5.86 -9.43 11.41
N HIS A 395 -4.84 -8.62 11.73
CA HIS A 395 -4.31 -7.63 10.80
C HIS A 395 -3.74 -8.29 9.54
N VAL A 396 -4.10 -7.80 8.35
CA VAL A 396 -3.62 -8.31 7.07
C VAL A 396 -2.65 -7.31 6.46
N HIS A 397 -1.40 -7.74 6.26
CA HIS A 397 -0.35 -6.92 5.69
C HIS A 397 0.05 -7.39 4.29
N PHE A 398 -0.17 -6.54 3.30
CA PHE A 398 0.28 -6.78 1.93
C PHE A 398 1.74 -6.35 1.77
N VAL A 399 2.60 -7.27 1.35
CA VAL A 399 4.00 -7.00 0.98
C VAL A 399 4.11 -7.13 -0.53
N MET A 400 4.11 -6.01 -1.23
CA MET A 400 4.10 -5.98 -2.69
C MET A 400 5.51 -5.70 -3.21
N ASP A 401 6.35 -6.74 -3.26
CA ASP A 401 7.69 -6.60 -3.85
C ASP A 401 7.56 -6.54 -5.38
N GLU A 402 8.27 -5.61 -5.99
CA GLU A 402 8.11 -5.27 -7.41
C GLU A 402 6.67 -4.92 -7.81
N PHE A 403 6.02 -4.09 -7.00
CA PHE A 403 4.65 -3.61 -7.16
C PHE A 403 4.24 -3.26 -8.62
N ALA A 404 5.18 -2.82 -9.44
CA ALA A 404 4.92 -2.42 -10.82
C ALA A 404 4.59 -3.59 -11.78
N ASN A 405 4.82 -4.83 -11.35
CA ASN A 405 4.67 -6.00 -12.21
C ASN A 405 3.25 -6.60 -12.19
N VAL A 406 2.40 -6.18 -11.27
CA VAL A 406 1.05 -6.72 -11.12
C VAL A 406 0.01 -5.61 -11.32
N ALA A 407 -1.06 -5.96 -12.01
CA ALA A 407 -2.20 -5.10 -12.15
C ALA A 407 -3.03 -5.11 -10.85
N LEU A 408 -3.33 -3.93 -10.40
CA LEU A 408 -4.06 -3.69 -9.15
C LEU A 408 -5.54 -3.47 -9.41
N PRO A 409 -6.38 -3.62 -8.38
CA PRO A 409 -7.78 -3.23 -8.44
C PRO A 409 -7.93 -1.78 -8.95
N ASP A 410 -9.02 -1.52 -9.64
CA ASP A 410 -9.39 -0.15 -9.98
C ASP A 410 -9.54 0.69 -8.70
N GLU A 411 -9.17 1.97 -8.77
CA GLU A 411 -9.24 2.88 -7.64
C GLU A 411 -8.41 2.45 -6.41
N PHE A 412 -7.26 1.81 -6.64
CA PHE A 412 -6.36 1.36 -5.57
C PHE A 412 -5.96 2.48 -4.59
N ASP A 413 -5.86 3.72 -5.06
CA ASP A 413 -5.62 4.90 -4.23
C ASP A 413 -6.76 5.15 -3.21
N LYS A 414 -8.02 4.86 -3.59
CA LYS A 414 -9.15 4.92 -2.67
C LYS A 414 -9.11 3.78 -1.65
N LEU A 415 -8.75 2.58 -2.08
CA LEU A 415 -8.55 1.45 -1.17
C LEU A 415 -7.49 1.80 -0.11
N LEU A 416 -6.34 2.33 -0.51
CA LEU A 416 -5.28 2.75 0.41
C LEU A 416 -5.76 3.72 1.50
N SER A 417 -6.65 4.63 1.15
CA SER A 417 -7.17 5.62 2.09
C SER A 417 -8.07 5.03 3.18
N THR A 418 -8.71 3.89 2.91
CA THR A 418 -9.73 3.27 3.76
C THR A 418 -9.27 2.00 4.49
N MET A 419 -8.14 1.40 4.10
CA MET A 419 -7.59 0.15 4.65
C MET A 419 -7.36 0.19 6.16
N ARG A 420 -6.86 1.31 6.67
CA ARG A 420 -6.46 1.46 8.07
C ARG A 420 -7.57 1.07 9.08
N SER A 421 -8.81 1.50 8.83
CA SER A 421 -9.93 1.23 9.74
C SER A 421 -10.26 -0.26 9.84
N ARG A 422 -9.93 -1.03 8.79
CA ARG A 422 -10.24 -2.44 8.61
C ARG A 422 -9.12 -3.39 9.03
N GLU A 423 -8.03 -2.88 9.62
CA GLU A 423 -6.82 -3.65 9.96
C GLU A 423 -6.14 -4.23 8.72
N ILE A 424 -6.11 -3.47 7.64
CA ILE A 424 -5.39 -3.79 6.42
C ILE A 424 -4.29 -2.75 6.21
N SER A 425 -3.11 -3.17 5.80
CA SER A 425 -2.01 -2.29 5.45
C SER A 425 -1.19 -2.84 4.29
N VAL A 426 -0.44 -1.97 3.63
CA VAL A 426 0.36 -2.34 2.46
C VAL A 426 1.77 -1.76 2.54
N SER A 427 2.75 -2.55 2.15
CA SER A 427 4.10 -2.12 1.81
C SER A 427 4.26 -2.13 0.29
N ILE A 428 4.26 -0.94 -0.30
CA ILE A 428 4.47 -0.74 -1.73
C ILE A 428 5.97 -0.63 -1.98
N ILE A 429 6.56 -1.61 -2.66
CA ILE A 429 7.99 -1.68 -2.90
C ILE A 429 8.27 -1.43 -4.39
N ILE A 430 9.00 -0.35 -4.68
CA ILE A 430 9.31 0.10 -6.04
C ILE A 430 10.82 0.34 -6.22
N GLN A 431 11.27 0.31 -7.46
CA GLN A 431 12.67 0.60 -7.76
C GLN A 431 12.94 2.11 -7.80
N ASN A 432 11.99 2.89 -8.33
CA ASN A 432 12.06 4.34 -8.41
C ASN A 432 10.64 4.95 -8.54
N LEU A 433 10.51 6.24 -8.32
CA LEU A 433 9.23 6.94 -8.43
C LEU A 433 8.70 7.04 -9.86
N ALA A 434 9.56 6.92 -10.88
CA ALA A 434 9.13 6.94 -12.28
C ALA A 434 8.23 5.74 -12.60
N GLN A 435 8.47 4.56 -11.98
CA GLN A 435 7.57 3.40 -12.10
C GLN A 435 6.16 3.73 -11.57
N LEU A 436 6.07 4.36 -10.40
CA LEU A 436 4.77 4.73 -9.82
C LEU A 436 4.04 5.77 -10.68
N LYS A 437 4.78 6.75 -11.21
CA LYS A 437 4.23 7.77 -12.11
C LYS A 437 3.73 7.17 -13.44
N ALA A 438 4.43 6.17 -13.98
CA ALA A 438 4.02 5.47 -15.20
C ALA A 438 2.74 4.64 -14.99
N LEU A 439 2.55 4.05 -13.81
CA LEU A 439 1.36 3.23 -13.50
C LEU A 439 0.12 4.08 -13.21
N PHE A 440 0.28 5.21 -12.52
CA PHE A 440 -0.82 5.97 -11.94
C PHE A 440 -0.88 7.43 -12.41
N GLU A 441 -0.11 7.82 -13.41
CA GLU A 441 -0.11 9.16 -14.02
C GLU A 441 -0.39 10.31 -13.03
N LYS A 442 -1.67 10.65 -12.84
CA LYS A 442 -2.12 11.75 -11.95
C LYS A 442 -2.36 11.31 -10.50
N GLN A 443 -2.52 10.00 -10.24
CA GLN A 443 -2.88 9.47 -8.92
C GLN A 443 -1.67 9.07 -8.07
N TRP A 444 -0.45 9.07 -8.63
CA TRP A 444 0.76 8.65 -7.91
C TRP A 444 1.00 9.47 -6.63
N GLU A 445 0.70 10.77 -6.63
CA GLU A 445 0.82 11.62 -5.43
C GLU A 445 -0.19 11.22 -4.34
N SER A 446 -1.40 10.79 -4.73
CA SER A 446 -2.40 10.25 -3.81
C SER A 446 -1.89 8.97 -3.14
N ILE A 447 -1.25 8.07 -3.91
CA ILE A 447 -0.68 6.83 -3.38
C ILE A 447 0.43 7.15 -2.36
N VAL A 448 1.37 8.01 -2.72
CA VAL A 448 2.45 8.45 -1.80
C VAL A 448 1.85 9.13 -0.55
N GLY A 449 0.84 9.99 -0.74
CA GLY A 449 0.17 10.70 0.36
C GLY A 449 -0.61 9.79 1.31
N ASN A 450 -1.03 8.61 0.85
CA ASN A 450 -1.71 7.60 1.65
C ASN A 450 -0.75 6.62 2.35
N CYS A 451 0.57 6.78 2.18
CA CYS A 451 1.59 6.09 2.95
C CYS A 451 2.14 7.02 4.03
N ASP A 452 1.90 6.71 5.30
CA ASP A 452 2.41 7.52 6.41
C ASP A 452 3.93 7.42 6.56
N GLU A 453 4.53 6.36 6.03
CA GLU A 453 5.97 6.09 6.02
C GLU A 453 6.49 6.01 4.58
N PHE A 454 7.58 6.72 4.32
CA PHE A 454 8.37 6.60 3.10
C PHE A 454 9.82 6.24 3.44
N LEU A 455 10.27 5.08 2.95
CA LEU A 455 11.61 4.55 3.16
C LEU A 455 12.40 4.57 1.85
N TYR A 456 13.43 5.39 1.76
CA TYR A 456 14.34 5.45 0.64
C TYR A 456 15.63 4.70 0.95
N GLN A 457 15.98 3.71 0.14
CA GLN A 457 17.13 2.82 0.33
C GLN A 457 18.28 3.03 -0.66
N GLY A 458 18.25 4.13 -1.40
CA GLY A 458 19.25 4.43 -2.44
C GLY A 458 18.78 4.04 -3.84
N GLY A 459 19.41 4.62 -4.85
CA GLY A 459 19.07 4.37 -6.26
C GLY A 459 19.83 5.34 -7.17
N ASN A 460 19.62 5.25 -8.49
CA ASN A 460 20.32 6.05 -9.49
C ASN A 460 19.38 6.91 -10.36
N GLU A 461 18.10 7.01 -10.02
CA GLU A 461 17.12 7.74 -10.82
C GLU A 461 16.98 9.18 -10.33
N GLN A 462 17.23 10.15 -11.22
CA GLN A 462 17.34 11.57 -10.90
C GLN A 462 16.08 12.17 -10.30
N SER A 463 14.89 11.87 -10.88
CA SER A 463 13.64 12.46 -10.38
C SER A 463 13.30 12.01 -8.96
N THR A 464 13.73 10.82 -8.57
CA THR A 464 13.63 10.32 -7.20
C THR A 464 14.59 11.07 -6.26
N HIS A 465 15.84 11.33 -6.68
CA HIS A 465 16.78 12.11 -5.87
C HIS A 465 16.27 13.53 -5.61
N GLU A 466 15.74 14.20 -6.64
CA GLU A 466 15.15 15.53 -6.52
C GLU A 466 13.94 15.54 -5.58
N TYR A 467 13.09 14.52 -5.68
CA TYR A 467 11.94 14.37 -4.79
C TYR A 467 12.36 14.16 -3.34
N VAL A 468 13.31 13.25 -3.07
CA VAL A 468 13.83 12.97 -1.73
C VAL A 468 14.51 14.21 -1.14
N SER A 469 15.33 14.92 -1.91
CA SER A 469 15.98 16.17 -1.48
C SER A 469 14.95 17.23 -1.09
N LYS A 470 13.88 17.41 -1.88
CA LYS A 470 12.79 18.32 -1.55
C LYS A 470 12.04 17.93 -0.28
N LEU A 471 11.82 16.63 -0.04
CA LEU A 471 11.18 16.13 1.19
C LEU A 471 12.04 16.39 2.43
N LEU A 472 13.37 16.28 2.30
CA LEU A 472 14.29 16.58 3.38
C LEU A 472 14.21 18.05 3.80
N GLY A 473 13.91 18.94 2.86
CA GLY A 473 13.76 20.38 3.11
C GLY A 473 15.09 21.11 3.25
N LYS A 474 15.00 22.40 3.62
CA LYS A 474 16.18 23.28 3.77
C LYS A 474 16.47 23.56 5.23
N GLU A 475 17.76 23.64 5.56
CA GLU A 475 18.29 24.14 6.81
C GLU A 475 18.96 25.50 6.62
N THR A 476 19.03 26.29 7.68
CA THR A 476 19.79 27.52 7.71
C THR A 476 21.22 27.23 8.16
N ILE A 477 22.20 27.54 7.34
CA ILE A 477 23.63 27.37 7.65
C ILE A 477 24.31 28.72 7.76
N ASP A 478 25.31 28.80 8.65
CA ASP A 478 26.22 29.96 8.76
C ASP A 478 27.25 29.86 7.64
N THR A 479 27.34 30.90 6.79
CA THR A 479 28.36 31.00 5.75
C THR A 479 29.26 32.20 6.02
N ASN A 480 30.57 31.98 5.97
CA ASN A 480 31.56 33.02 6.16
C ASN A 480 32.22 33.33 4.82
N THR A 481 32.14 34.58 4.40
CA THR A 481 32.90 35.06 3.24
C THR A 481 34.14 35.81 3.72
N TYR A 482 35.31 35.37 3.29
CA TYR A 482 36.58 35.99 3.64
C TYR A 482 37.05 36.86 2.47
N GLY A 483 37.10 38.17 2.68
CA GLY A 483 37.69 39.12 1.75
C GLY A 483 39.10 39.51 2.20
N ARG A 484 40.13 39.23 1.38
CA ARG A 484 41.51 39.68 1.61
C ARG A 484 41.96 40.57 0.49
N SER A 485 42.14 41.87 0.78
CA SER A 485 42.74 42.81 -0.16
C SER A 485 44.29 42.79 0.04
N ARG A 486 45.03 42.56 -1.05
CA ARG A 486 46.49 42.67 -1.08
C ARG A 486 46.86 44.04 -1.65
N GLY A 487 47.24 44.99 -0.76
CA GLY A 487 47.75 46.32 -1.12
C GLY A 487 48.51 46.93 0.05
N ARG A 488 49.11 48.12 -0.13
CA ARG A 488 49.91 48.80 0.89
C ARG A 488 49.16 49.07 2.21
N ASN A 489 47.80 49.00 2.17
CA ASN A 489 46.88 49.00 3.30
C ASN A 489 45.94 47.77 3.22
N GLY A 490 46.49 46.55 3.27
CA GLY A 490 45.71 45.33 3.19
C GLY A 490 44.66 45.25 4.31
N SER A 491 43.40 45.09 3.95
CA SER A 491 42.29 44.86 4.89
C SER A 491 41.83 43.41 4.84
N TYR A 492 41.48 42.87 5.98
CA TYR A 492 40.85 41.57 6.17
C TYR A 492 39.40 41.83 6.62
N SER A 493 38.43 41.38 5.87
CA SER A 493 37.02 41.44 6.26
C SER A 493 36.41 40.04 6.31
N THR A 494 35.74 39.74 7.38
CA THR A 494 34.93 38.51 7.54
C THR A 494 33.48 38.97 7.53
N ASN A 495 32.72 38.50 6.57
CA ASN A 495 31.28 38.75 6.50
C ASN A 495 30.53 37.49 6.86
N TYR A 496 29.70 37.56 7.90
CA TYR A 496 28.84 36.48 8.36
C TYR A 496 27.49 36.60 7.64
N GLN A 497 27.10 35.56 6.90
CA GLN A 497 25.84 35.50 6.23
C GLN A 497 25.11 34.19 6.59
N LEU A 498 23.78 34.25 6.64
CA LEU A 498 22.95 33.07 6.73
C LEU A 498 22.51 32.68 5.34
N ALA A 499 22.62 31.39 5.00
CA ALA A 499 22.18 30.84 3.72
C ALA A 499 21.29 29.63 3.94
N GLY A 500 20.32 29.44 3.02
CA GLY A 500 19.51 28.22 3.00
C GLY A 500 20.23 27.14 2.20
N ARG A 501 20.41 25.95 2.79
CA ARG A 501 20.92 24.77 2.11
C ARG A 501 19.93 23.63 2.28
N GLU A 502 19.78 22.80 1.26
CA GLU A 502 19.05 21.53 1.39
C GLU A 502 19.78 20.63 2.37
N LEU A 503 19.03 19.92 3.24
CA LEU A 503 19.60 19.04 4.26
C LEU A 503 20.46 17.93 3.61
N MET A 504 20.08 17.47 2.43
CA MET A 504 20.90 16.76 1.44
C MET A 504 20.53 17.25 0.05
N THR A 505 21.52 17.59 -0.76
CA THR A 505 21.31 17.92 -2.19
C THR A 505 20.99 16.63 -2.97
N PRO A 506 20.38 16.73 -4.19
CA PRO A 506 20.13 15.56 -5.03
C PRO A 506 21.39 14.70 -5.27
N ASP A 507 22.55 15.33 -5.43
CA ASP A 507 23.82 14.62 -5.61
C ASP A 507 24.25 13.87 -4.34
N GLU A 508 24.04 14.45 -3.16
CA GLU A 508 24.30 13.79 -1.89
C GLU A 508 23.34 12.63 -1.63
N VAL A 509 22.06 12.77 -2.06
CA VAL A 509 21.07 11.67 -2.02
C VAL A 509 21.51 10.52 -2.92
N ARG A 510 22.04 10.83 -4.13
CA ARG A 510 22.60 9.83 -5.06
C ARG A 510 23.81 9.10 -4.45
N MET A 511 24.64 9.82 -3.71
CA MET A 511 25.84 9.27 -3.05
C MET A 511 25.57 8.66 -1.68
N LEU A 512 24.30 8.43 -1.31
CA LEU A 512 23.97 7.80 -0.03
C LEU A 512 24.68 6.45 0.10
N ASP A 513 25.48 6.28 1.15
CA ASP A 513 26.15 5.01 1.45
C ASP A 513 25.09 3.89 1.58
N ASN A 514 25.33 2.78 0.91
CA ASN A 514 24.39 1.66 0.81
C ASN A 514 24.00 1.02 2.16
N ARG A 515 24.75 1.28 3.23
CA ARG A 515 24.40 0.85 4.60
C ARG A 515 23.23 1.63 5.20
N TYR A 516 22.95 2.84 4.69
CA TYR A 516 21.96 3.75 5.25
C TYR A 516 20.68 3.78 4.42
N ALA A 517 19.61 4.14 5.10
CA ALA A 517 18.32 4.49 4.50
C ALA A 517 17.87 5.87 5.01
N LEU A 518 17.04 6.54 4.23
CA LEU A 518 16.34 7.76 4.62
C LEU A 518 14.89 7.42 4.90
N LEU A 519 14.45 7.69 6.11
CA LEU A 519 13.10 7.41 6.57
C LEU A 519 12.34 8.70 6.82
N PHE A 520 11.18 8.79 6.19
CA PHE A 520 10.22 9.88 6.37
C PHE A 520 8.96 9.32 7.01
N ILE A 521 8.54 9.94 8.10
CA ILE A 521 7.32 9.59 8.82
C ILE A 521 6.48 10.87 8.90
N ARG A 522 5.21 10.80 8.50
CA ARG A 522 4.32 11.95 8.49
C ARG A 522 4.33 12.69 9.84
N GLY A 523 4.66 13.99 9.83
CA GLY A 523 4.70 14.84 11.03
C GLY A 523 5.93 14.67 11.91
N GLU A 524 6.91 13.87 11.50
CA GLU A 524 8.21 13.75 12.15
C GLU A 524 9.33 14.31 11.28
N ARG A 525 10.50 14.55 11.89
CA ARG A 525 11.70 14.92 11.17
C ARG A 525 12.26 13.72 10.42
N PRO A 526 12.86 13.91 9.24
CA PRO A 526 13.49 12.83 8.50
C PRO A 526 14.62 12.19 9.31
N ILE A 527 14.80 10.89 9.16
CA ILE A 527 15.81 10.11 9.87
C ILE A 527 16.73 9.47 8.85
N ARG A 528 18.04 9.61 9.05
CA ARG A 528 19.07 8.82 8.39
C ARG A 528 19.49 7.71 9.36
N ASP A 529 19.24 6.46 9.01
CA ASP A 529 19.54 5.31 9.87
C ASP A 529 20.10 4.15 9.06
N LEU A 530 20.68 3.18 9.72
CA LEU A 530 21.16 1.96 9.10
C LEU A 530 19.97 1.13 8.57
N LYS A 531 20.15 0.48 7.43
CA LYS A 531 19.23 -0.56 6.95
C LYS A 531 19.20 -1.70 7.97
N TYR A 532 18.06 -2.38 8.08
CA TYR A 532 17.89 -3.46 9.03
C TYR A 532 18.81 -4.64 8.69
N ASP A 533 19.65 -5.05 9.61
CA ASP A 533 20.48 -6.25 9.44
C ASP A 533 19.68 -7.50 9.87
N ILE A 534 19.33 -8.31 8.88
CA ILE A 534 18.53 -9.51 9.06
C ILE A 534 19.17 -10.53 10.02
N LEU A 535 20.50 -10.56 10.10
CA LEU A 535 21.21 -11.49 11.00
C LEU A 535 20.99 -11.15 12.48
N HIS A 536 20.53 -9.94 12.80
CA HIS A 536 20.13 -9.54 14.15
C HIS A 536 18.65 -9.81 14.46
N HIS A 537 17.90 -10.41 13.50
CA HIS A 537 16.49 -10.70 13.74
C HIS A 537 16.32 -11.87 14.71
N PRO A 538 15.41 -11.80 15.71
CA PRO A 538 15.21 -12.88 16.69
C PRO A 538 14.89 -14.24 16.08
N ASN A 539 14.17 -14.23 14.96
CA ASN A 539 13.72 -15.45 14.28
C ASN A 539 14.66 -15.89 13.12
N VAL A 540 15.85 -15.31 13.00
CA VAL A 540 16.77 -15.63 11.87
C VAL A 540 17.09 -17.12 11.79
N ALA A 541 17.22 -17.80 12.94
CA ALA A 541 17.53 -19.23 12.99
C ALA A 541 16.49 -20.14 12.30
N LEU A 542 15.26 -19.64 12.08
CA LEU A 542 14.18 -20.35 11.39
C LEU A 542 14.10 -20.03 9.90
N THR A 543 15.07 -19.30 9.36
CA THR A 543 15.15 -18.90 7.95
C THR A 543 16.41 -19.44 7.30
N THR A 544 16.46 -19.43 5.98
CA THR A 544 17.67 -19.84 5.23
C THR A 544 18.91 -19.02 5.59
N ASP A 545 18.76 -17.73 5.96
CA ASP A 545 19.87 -16.91 6.46
C ASP A 545 20.45 -17.41 7.79
N GLY A 546 19.66 -18.09 8.59
CA GLY A 546 20.08 -18.76 9.82
C GLY A 546 20.38 -20.24 9.65
N SER A 547 20.50 -20.73 8.42
CA SER A 547 20.76 -22.13 8.06
C SER A 547 19.62 -23.11 8.31
N ALA A 548 18.37 -22.63 8.46
CA ALA A 548 17.20 -23.49 8.38
C ALA A 548 17.03 -24.05 6.96
N PRO A 549 16.37 -25.20 6.78
CA PRO A 549 16.08 -25.72 5.45
C PRO A 549 15.24 -24.73 4.64
N ALA A 550 15.46 -24.70 3.34
CA ALA A 550 14.62 -23.92 2.43
C ALA A 550 13.21 -24.51 2.41
N TYR A 551 12.20 -23.67 2.45
CA TYR A 551 10.82 -24.13 2.31
C TYR A 551 10.56 -24.58 0.87
N THR A 552 9.97 -25.74 0.73
CA THR A 552 9.53 -26.30 -0.56
C THR A 552 8.03 -26.53 -0.49
N HIS A 553 7.29 -25.87 -1.39
CA HIS A 553 5.85 -26.02 -1.47
C HIS A 553 5.48 -27.20 -2.36
N GLY A 554 4.39 -27.91 -2.02
CA GLY A 554 3.82 -28.97 -2.86
C GLY A 554 4.51 -30.33 -2.77
N GLU A 555 5.50 -30.54 -1.89
CA GLU A 555 6.09 -31.87 -1.65
C GLU A 555 5.20 -32.73 -0.74
N ASP A 556 4.56 -32.12 0.27
CA ASP A 556 3.69 -32.78 1.23
C ASP A 556 2.19 -32.50 1.01
N THR A 557 1.85 -31.33 0.48
CA THR A 557 0.49 -30.98 0.09
C THR A 557 0.30 -31.17 -1.40
N ARG A 558 -0.27 -32.29 -1.79
CA ARG A 558 -0.69 -32.49 -3.18
C ARG A 558 -1.84 -31.55 -3.46
N SER A 559 -1.59 -30.47 -4.20
CA SER A 559 -2.67 -29.66 -4.77
C SER A 559 -3.58 -30.57 -5.62
N ILE A 560 -4.86 -30.23 -5.74
CA ILE A 560 -5.78 -30.99 -6.60
C ILE A 560 -5.24 -31.02 -8.03
N ALA A 561 -4.60 -29.94 -8.51
CA ALA A 561 -3.94 -29.91 -9.81
C ALA A 561 -2.80 -30.92 -9.91
N SER A 562 -1.92 -31.03 -8.90
CA SER A 562 -0.86 -32.05 -8.88
C SER A 562 -1.41 -33.47 -8.68
N MET A 563 -2.54 -33.62 -8.03
CA MET A 563 -3.25 -34.89 -7.96
C MET A 563 -3.81 -35.30 -9.33
N ALA A 564 -4.39 -34.39 -10.11
CA ALA A 564 -4.88 -34.71 -11.45
C ALA A 564 -3.77 -35.27 -12.36
N PHE A 565 -2.60 -34.63 -12.35
CA PHE A 565 -1.43 -35.12 -13.10
C PHE A 565 -0.83 -36.42 -12.54
N SER A 566 -0.86 -36.64 -11.21
CA SER A 566 -0.39 -37.89 -10.62
C SER A 566 -1.36 -39.06 -10.78
N PHE A 567 -2.66 -38.75 -10.93
CA PHE A 567 -3.67 -39.76 -11.24
C PHE A 567 -3.43 -40.38 -12.62
N ASP A 568 -3.07 -39.61 -13.61
CA ASP A 568 -2.80 -40.12 -14.95
C ASP A 568 -1.65 -41.14 -14.99
N LYS A 569 -0.53 -40.85 -14.32
CA LYS A 569 0.60 -41.80 -14.26
C LYS A 569 0.31 -43.07 -13.44
N LYS A 570 -0.49 -42.96 -12.39
CA LYS A 570 -0.95 -44.12 -11.60
C LYS A 570 -2.12 -44.85 -12.23
N ALA A 571 -3.06 -44.12 -12.85
CA ALA A 571 -4.17 -44.70 -13.58
C ALA A 571 -3.69 -45.49 -14.81
N VAL A 572 -2.71 -44.96 -15.55
CA VAL A 572 -2.07 -45.71 -16.64
C VAL A 572 -1.37 -46.94 -16.13
N LYS A 573 -0.58 -46.89 -15.03
CA LYS A 573 0.03 -48.07 -14.42
C LYS A 573 -0.98 -49.06 -13.82
N ASN A 574 -2.10 -48.58 -13.30
CA ASN A 574 -3.17 -49.46 -12.77
C ASN A 574 -4.05 -49.99 -13.93
N ALA A 575 -4.27 -49.22 -14.99
CA ALA A 575 -4.93 -49.74 -16.19
C ALA A 575 -4.06 -50.81 -16.88
N GLU A 576 -2.75 -50.61 -17.01
CA GLU A 576 -1.80 -51.61 -17.50
C GLU A 576 -1.79 -52.89 -16.60
N LYS A 577 -1.97 -52.74 -15.28
CA LYS A 577 -2.13 -53.89 -14.34
C LYS A 577 -3.50 -54.56 -14.46
N LEU A 578 -4.58 -53.79 -14.68
CA LEU A 578 -5.94 -54.31 -14.88
C LEU A 578 -6.10 -54.95 -16.27
N GLU A 579 -5.38 -54.49 -17.29
CA GLU A 579 -5.33 -55.17 -18.58
C GLU A 579 -4.54 -56.50 -18.49
N ALA A 580 -3.58 -56.60 -17.57
CA ALA A 580 -2.85 -57.85 -17.31
C ALA A 580 -3.63 -58.87 -16.45
N GLU A 581 -4.58 -58.40 -15.65
CA GLU A 581 -5.56 -59.22 -14.93
C GLU A 581 -6.85 -59.23 -15.75
N LYS A 582 -7.02 -60.20 -16.63
CA LYS A 582 -8.27 -60.38 -17.39
C LYS A 582 -9.45 -60.56 -16.43
N HIS A 583 -10.07 -59.46 -16.05
CA HIS A 583 -11.43 -59.52 -15.55
C HIS A 583 -12.39 -59.56 -16.76
N GLU A 584 -13.00 -60.66 -17.02
CA GLU A 584 -14.14 -60.79 -17.89
C GLU A 584 -15.26 -59.88 -17.32
N PHE A 585 -15.51 -58.78 -17.98
CA PHE A 585 -16.73 -58.02 -17.74
C PHE A 585 -17.90 -58.83 -18.30
N LEU A 586 -18.70 -59.44 -17.43
CA LEU A 586 -19.98 -60.01 -17.79
C LEU A 586 -20.92 -58.81 -18.07
N LEU A 587 -21.18 -58.59 -19.35
CA LEU A 587 -22.27 -57.72 -19.81
C LEU A 587 -23.57 -58.51 -19.67
N TYR A 588 -24.35 -58.16 -18.67
CA TYR A 588 -25.71 -58.70 -18.52
C TYR A 588 -26.65 -57.96 -19.49
N SER A 589 -27.54 -58.71 -20.16
CA SER A 589 -28.65 -58.13 -20.86
C SER A 589 -29.66 -57.53 -19.86
N GLU A 590 -30.56 -56.66 -20.32
CA GLU A 590 -31.60 -56.06 -19.47
C GLU A 590 -32.46 -57.17 -18.79
N GLU A 591 -32.73 -58.27 -19.48
CA GLU A 591 -33.49 -59.43 -18.99
C GLU A 591 -32.73 -60.21 -17.88
N GLU A 592 -31.41 -60.36 -18.02
CA GLU A 592 -30.55 -60.99 -16.99
C GLU A 592 -30.36 -60.12 -15.75
N LEU A 593 -30.44 -58.77 -15.90
CA LEU A 593 -30.38 -57.83 -14.79
C LEU A 593 -31.70 -57.84 -13.98
N GLU A 594 -32.84 -57.94 -14.65
CA GLU A 594 -34.15 -58.11 -14.00
C GLU A 594 -34.23 -59.44 -13.24
N GLU A 595 -33.73 -60.56 -13.79
CA GLU A 595 -33.68 -61.86 -13.11
C GLU A 595 -32.77 -61.83 -11.84
N LEU A 596 -31.63 -61.11 -11.91
CA LEU A 596 -30.71 -60.94 -10.77
C LEU A 596 -31.29 -60.04 -9.67
N LEU A 597 -32.10 -59.05 -10.03
CA LEU A 597 -32.83 -58.20 -9.09
C LEU A 597 -33.96 -58.98 -8.42
N ASP A 598 -34.72 -59.79 -9.17
CA ASP A 598 -35.76 -60.66 -8.62
C ASP A 598 -35.22 -61.77 -7.69
N GLU A 599 -34.04 -62.33 -7.97
CA GLU A 599 -33.37 -63.27 -7.08
C GLU A 599 -32.87 -62.60 -5.77
N LYS A 600 -32.40 -61.35 -5.83
CA LYS A 600 -32.01 -60.59 -4.63
C LYS A 600 -33.24 -60.21 -3.78
N GLU A 601 -34.36 -59.86 -4.38
CA GLU A 601 -35.59 -59.58 -3.62
C GLU A 601 -36.17 -60.85 -2.97
N LYS A 602 -36.06 -62.01 -3.61
CA LYS A 602 -36.47 -63.29 -3.02
C LYS A 602 -35.58 -63.73 -1.86
N LYS A 603 -34.29 -63.50 -1.94
CA LYS A 603 -33.34 -63.79 -0.84
C LYS A 603 -33.44 -62.79 0.33
N GLY A 604 -33.82 -61.52 0.08
CA GLY A 604 -34.05 -60.52 1.11
C GLY A 604 -35.34 -60.74 1.93
N ASN A 605 -36.31 -61.50 1.37
CA ASN A 605 -37.55 -61.85 2.08
C ASN A 605 -37.49 -63.19 2.84
N GLU A 606 -36.41 -63.98 2.74
CA GLU A 606 -36.18 -65.19 3.53
C GLU A 606 -35.32 -64.99 4.78
N GLU A 607 -34.76 -63.75 4.97
CA GLU A 607 -33.97 -63.37 6.17
C GLU A 607 -34.70 -62.39 7.10
N THR A 608 -35.98 -62.14 6.92
CA THR A 608 -36.85 -61.47 7.87
C THR A 608 -37.92 -62.48 8.32
#